data_c56bb2a4931d942eed922a90eedfbdcd
#
_entry.id   c56bb2a4931d942eed922a90eedfbdcd
#
_cell.length_a   1.000
_cell.length_b   1.000
_cell.length_c   1.000
_cell.angle_alpha   90.00
_cell.angle_beta   90.00
_cell.angle_gamma   90.00
#
_symmetry.space_group_name_H-M   'P 1'
#
loop_
_entity.id
_entity.type
_entity.pdbx_description
1 polymer ?
#
loop_
_entity_poly.entity_id
_entity_poly.type
_entity_poly.pdbx_seq_one_letter_code
_entity_poly.pdbx_strand_id
1 'polypeptide(L)'
;MALAAALTACSSSGSPSGGGQSASADPKDATGTVTVWLMDDAQKNWPDLVQRVNDEFAAKYPKANLKLVYQGWADKVGKLDKALADGNAPDVVELGNTETMKYVLSGALAPVDRTTFDNSDSWIKALANTCTYQDKLWCVPYYAGARVAIYNSAAFQQATGSPDFPKTEGDLLAALDKISDKNKSDRTFSPLYLPGPYWYAAMSYVAAYGGSIAKFDSSGNWHGTLHDAKSQQGISHFADLVRKYNKGDLTQNEQNQYEAMARGHAASFYGNGYEAASVVAPGTGDASLKDSVKVATMPGPDGKPLPTFIGGSDLAVTAKSPSVALAADWVRMFTSTKSEQALADKDILPNNLNQLNPLKNKPTTAAAANAVPDAWFTPLAPGWGAVEKQKIIPDMLAAILKGKSVDQATKDADAAIDQLINSPS
;
A
#
# COMPACT_ATOMS: atom_id res chain seq x y z
N MET A 1 -46.80 -65.67 -28.37
CA MET A 1 -46.41 -66.57 -27.28
C MET A 1 -46.01 -65.76 -26.11
N ALA A 2 -46.75 -65.89 -25.03
CA ALA A 2 -46.65 -65.22 -23.78
C ALA A 2 -45.44 -65.73 -22.95
N LEU A 3 -44.87 -64.91 -22.12
CA LEU A 3 -44.64 -65.26 -20.74
C LEU A 3 -44.49 -63.99 -19.89
N ALA A 4 -45.41 -63.83 -18.99
CA ALA A 4 -45.39 -62.88 -17.90
C ALA A 4 -44.58 -63.50 -16.71
N ALA A 5 -43.84 -62.70 -16.05
CA ALA A 5 -43.36 -63.03 -14.70
C ALA A 5 -43.52 -61.76 -13.81
N ALA A 6 -44.46 -61.86 -12.95
CA ALA A 6 -44.66 -60.94 -11.83
C ALA A 6 -43.65 -61.22 -10.71
N LEU A 7 -43.08 -60.18 -10.15
CA LEU A 7 -42.37 -60.22 -8.89
C LEU A 7 -42.86 -59.06 -7.98
N THR A 8 -43.28 -59.48 -6.86
CA THR A 8 -43.93 -58.83 -5.73
C THR A 8 -43.08 -57.71 -5.12
N ALA A 9 -43.81 -56.65 -4.75
CA ALA A 9 -43.36 -55.54 -3.94
C ALA A 9 -43.09 -55.98 -2.49
N CYS A 10 -42.02 -55.48 -1.89
CA CYS A 10 -41.92 -55.29 -0.45
C CYS A 10 -41.60 -53.82 -0.20
N SER A 11 -42.58 -53.12 0.27
CA SER A 11 -42.48 -51.81 0.87
C SER A 11 -41.73 -51.89 2.19
N SER A 12 -40.66 -51.15 2.32
CA SER A 12 -40.18 -50.68 3.61
C SER A 12 -39.93 -49.18 3.55
N SER A 13 -40.85 -48.50 4.15
CA SER A 13 -40.78 -47.07 4.49
C SER A 13 -39.64 -46.84 5.49
N GLY A 14 -38.58 -46.23 5.02
CA GLY A 14 -37.55 -45.65 5.85
C GLY A 14 -37.23 -44.28 5.38
N SER A 15 -37.85 -43.27 5.99
CA SER A 15 -37.43 -41.88 5.83
C SER A 15 -36.05 -41.70 6.46
N PRO A 16 -35.06 -41.18 5.78
CA PRO A 16 -33.91 -40.58 6.44
C PRO A 16 -34.25 -39.11 6.69
N SER A 17 -34.88 -38.81 7.82
CA SER A 17 -34.70 -37.53 8.47
C SER A 17 -33.31 -37.47 9.00
N GLY A 18 -32.43 -36.85 8.28
CA GLY A 18 -31.06 -36.57 8.64
C GLY A 18 -30.67 -35.19 8.18
N GLY A 19 -31.34 -34.17 8.70
CA GLY A 19 -30.83 -32.82 8.75
C GLY A 19 -29.63 -32.84 9.69
N GLY A 20 -28.46 -33.15 9.16
CA GLY A 20 -27.20 -32.90 9.83
C GLY A 20 -27.00 -31.39 9.91
N GLN A 21 -27.54 -30.74 10.95
CA GLN A 21 -26.94 -29.53 11.46
C GLN A 21 -25.52 -29.90 11.81
N SER A 22 -24.54 -29.43 11.03
CA SER A 22 -23.15 -29.38 11.46
C SER A 22 -23.14 -28.54 12.73
N ALA A 23 -23.08 -29.20 13.88
CA ALA A 23 -22.77 -28.53 15.12
C ALA A 23 -21.48 -27.77 14.88
N SER A 24 -21.49 -26.46 15.01
CA SER A 24 -20.27 -25.65 14.97
C SER A 24 -19.36 -26.22 16.08
N ALA A 25 -18.25 -26.82 15.69
CA ALA A 25 -17.29 -27.32 16.64
C ALA A 25 -16.90 -26.19 17.61
N ASP A 26 -16.85 -26.48 18.91
CA ASP A 26 -16.46 -25.46 19.89
C ASP A 26 -15.07 -24.92 19.48
N PRO A 27 -14.89 -23.61 19.35
CA PRO A 27 -13.60 -23.01 19.05
C PRO A 27 -12.47 -23.50 19.96
N LYS A 28 -12.79 -23.84 21.22
CA LYS A 28 -11.84 -24.38 22.20
C LYS A 28 -11.27 -25.75 21.83
N ASP A 29 -11.90 -26.47 20.92
CA ASP A 29 -11.44 -27.76 20.45
C ASP A 29 -10.64 -27.71 19.15
N ALA A 30 -10.59 -26.53 18.53
CA ALA A 30 -9.80 -26.31 17.31
C ALA A 30 -8.30 -26.48 17.61
N THR A 31 -7.64 -27.29 16.79
CA THR A 31 -6.20 -27.56 16.86
C THR A 31 -5.53 -27.18 15.56
N GLY A 32 -4.21 -27.03 15.60
CA GLY A 32 -3.38 -26.71 14.44
C GLY A 32 -2.41 -25.60 14.74
N THR A 33 -1.59 -25.25 13.76
CA THR A 33 -0.68 -24.11 13.82
C THR A 33 -1.05 -23.13 12.75
N VAL A 34 -1.19 -21.85 13.09
CA VAL A 34 -1.34 -20.75 12.15
C VAL A 34 -0.01 -20.02 12.08
N THR A 35 0.63 -20.07 10.92
CA THR A 35 1.85 -19.30 10.64
C THR A 35 1.46 -18.01 9.92
N VAL A 36 1.82 -16.87 10.50
CA VAL A 36 1.51 -15.54 9.97
C VAL A 36 2.80 -14.84 9.58
N TRP A 37 2.87 -14.34 8.35
CA TRP A 37 3.91 -13.43 7.91
C TRP A 37 3.37 -11.99 7.92
N LEU A 38 3.96 -11.15 8.77
CA LEU A 38 3.73 -9.71 8.82
C LEU A 38 4.98 -8.96 8.38
N MET A 39 4.80 -7.71 7.94
CA MET A 39 5.94 -6.82 7.75
C MET A 39 6.50 -6.39 9.11
N ASP A 40 7.78 -6.08 9.14
CA ASP A 40 8.49 -5.66 10.35
C ASP A 40 7.98 -4.33 10.92
N ASP A 41 7.22 -3.56 10.14
CA ASP A 41 6.46 -2.39 10.59
C ASP A 41 5.53 -2.72 11.76
N ALA A 42 4.85 -3.86 11.69
CA ALA A 42 3.94 -4.29 12.75
C ALA A 42 4.68 -4.51 14.08
N GLN A 43 5.87 -5.09 14.03
CA GLN A 43 6.72 -5.31 15.19
C GLN A 43 7.26 -4.00 15.77
N LYS A 44 7.64 -3.06 14.89
CA LYS A 44 8.31 -1.80 15.27
C LYS A 44 7.33 -0.74 15.75
N ASN A 45 6.18 -0.61 15.06
CA ASN A 45 5.32 0.56 15.20
C ASN A 45 4.05 0.28 16.02
N TRP A 46 3.53 -0.97 16.01
CA TRP A 46 2.31 -1.33 16.78
C TRP A 46 2.40 -2.71 17.46
N PRO A 47 3.48 -2.98 18.21
CA PRO A 47 3.67 -4.27 18.89
C PRO A 47 2.54 -4.61 19.87
N ASP A 48 1.94 -3.60 20.52
CA ASP A 48 0.83 -3.77 21.47
C ASP A 48 -0.42 -4.32 20.80
N LEU A 49 -0.70 -3.87 19.54
CA LEU A 49 -1.81 -4.42 18.75
C LEU A 49 -1.55 -5.89 18.43
N VAL A 50 -0.34 -6.20 17.96
CA VAL A 50 0.06 -7.57 17.65
C VAL A 50 -0.10 -8.48 18.87
N GLN A 51 0.44 -8.06 20.03
CA GLN A 51 0.35 -8.83 21.27
C GLN A 51 -1.10 -9.05 21.69
N ARG A 52 -1.93 -8.01 21.69
CA ARG A 52 -3.35 -8.11 22.05
C ARG A 52 -4.10 -9.11 21.18
N VAL A 53 -3.91 -9.06 19.85
CA VAL A 53 -4.59 -9.99 18.95
C VAL A 53 -4.12 -11.43 19.16
N ASN A 54 -2.83 -11.63 19.43
CA ASN A 54 -2.30 -12.96 19.74
C ASN A 54 -2.88 -13.52 21.03
N ASP A 55 -3.04 -12.68 22.06
CA ASP A 55 -3.66 -13.08 23.33
C ASP A 55 -5.15 -13.41 23.16
N GLU A 56 -5.88 -12.60 22.39
CA GLU A 56 -7.29 -12.84 22.04
C GLU A 56 -7.44 -14.15 21.24
N PHE A 57 -6.54 -14.42 20.29
CA PHE A 57 -6.52 -15.68 19.53
C PHE A 57 -6.26 -16.88 20.43
N ALA A 58 -5.22 -16.81 21.29
CA ALA A 58 -4.88 -17.89 22.21
C ALA A 58 -6.01 -18.16 23.22
N ALA A 59 -6.69 -17.11 23.70
CA ALA A 59 -7.84 -17.26 24.59
C ALA A 59 -9.04 -17.95 23.91
N LYS A 60 -9.27 -17.67 22.64
CA LYS A 60 -10.34 -18.27 21.84
C LYS A 60 -10.02 -19.69 21.40
N TYR A 61 -8.75 -19.97 21.09
CA TYR A 61 -8.25 -21.23 20.53
C TYR A 61 -7.10 -21.81 21.37
N PRO A 62 -7.37 -22.24 22.61
CA PRO A 62 -6.31 -22.66 23.56
C PRO A 62 -5.53 -23.90 23.14
N LYS A 63 -6.01 -24.67 22.17
CA LYS A 63 -5.34 -25.86 21.63
C LYS A 63 -4.67 -25.62 20.28
N ALA A 64 -4.79 -24.39 19.70
CA ALA A 64 -4.11 -23.99 18.49
C ALA A 64 -2.82 -23.22 18.81
N ASN A 65 -1.84 -23.33 17.93
CA ASN A 65 -0.59 -22.58 18.03
C ASN A 65 -0.56 -21.42 17.02
N LEU A 66 0.05 -20.31 17.40
CA LEU A 66 0.29 -19.18 16.54
C LEU A 66 1.80 -18.94 16.38
N LYS A 67 2.27 -18.80 15.13
CA LYS A 67 3.66 -18.51 14.82
C LYS A 67 3.74 -17.26 13.98
N LEU A 68 4.29 -16.18 14.54
CA LEU A 68 4.56 -14.94 13.79
C LEU A 68 5.96 -14.96 13.19
N VAL A 69 6.08 -14.49 11.95
CA VAL A 69 7.35 -14.29 11.24
C VAL A 69 7.32 -12.91 10.60
N TYR A 70 8.28 -12.08 10.93
CA TYR A 70 8.38 -10.75 10.36
C TYR A 70 9.26 -10.73 9.12
N GLN A 71 8.84 -9.96 8.12
CA GLN A 71 9.49 -9.85 6.82
C GLN A 71 9.84 -8.39 6.52
N GLY A 72 10.94 -8.17 5.81
CA GLY A 72 11.24 -6.87 5.23
C GLY A 72 10.56 -6.68 3.87
N TRP A 73 10.20 -5.43 3.54
CA TRP A 73 9.53 -5.10 2.28
C TRP A 73 10.35 -5.47 1.03
N ALA A 74 11.68 -5.36 1.10
CA ALA A 74 12.54 -5.48 -0.08
C ALA A 74 12.58 -6.89 -0.69
N ASP A 75 12.41 -7.93 0.11
CA ASP A 75 12.65 -9.33 -0.30
C ASP A 75 11.45 -10.26 -0.08
N LYS A 76 10.36 -9.78 0.49
CA LYS A 76 9.18 -10.58 0.86
C LYS A 76 8.54 -11.29 -0.34
N VAL A 77 8.45 -10.63 -1.50
CA VAL A 77 7.83 -11.22 -2.70
C VAL A 77 8.61 -12.46 -3.15
N GLY A 78 9.94 -12.36 -3.25
CA GLY A 78 10.77 -13.50 -3.63
C GLY A 78 10.73 -14.63 -2.60
N LYS A 79 10.66 -14.29 -1.31
CA LYS A 79 10.50 -15.30 -0.23
C LYS A 79 9.14 -15.99 -0.31
N LEU A 80 8.07 -15.23 -0.56
CA LEU A 80 6.72 -15.82 -0.68
C LEU A 80 6.61 -16.68 -1.92
N ASP A 81 7.08 -16.22 -3.08
CA ASP A 81 7.11 -17.02 -4.32
C ASP A 81 7.81 -18.37 -4.08
N LYS A 82 8.96 -18.34 -3.41
CA LYS A 82 9.70 -19.56 -3.08
C LYS A 82 8.91 -20.44 -2.10
N ALA A 83 8.34 -19.88 -1.05
CA ALA A 83 7.58 -20.63 -0.04
C ALA A 83 6.34 -21.30 -0.64
N LEU A 84 5.65 -20.61 -1.57
CA LEU A 84 4.51 -21.17 -2.30
C LEU A 84 4.94 -22.33 -3.21
N ALA A 85 6.05 -22.20 -3.92
CA ALA A 85 6.60 -23.23 -4.79
C ALA A 85 7.05 -24.48 -4.00
N ASP A 86 7.70 -24.27 -2.84
CA ASP A 86 8.20 -25.33 -1.97
C ASP A 86 7.09 -25.98 -1.11
N GLY A 87 5.85 -25.46 -1.14
CA GLY A 87 4.74 -25.96 -0.32
C GLY A 87 4.85 -25.61 1.18
N ASN A 88 5.65 -24.61 1.52
CA ASN A 88 5.91 -24.14 2.90
C ASN A 88 5.39 -22.70 3.12
N ALA A 89 4.36 -22.29 2.35
CA ALA A 89 3.76 -20.97 2.50
C ALA A 89 3.16 -20.77 3.91
N PRO A 90 3.15 -19.52 4.42
CA PRO A 90 2.42 -19.21 5.66
C PRO A 90 0.91 -19.40 5.45
N ASP A 91 0.16 -19.52 6.55
CA ASP A 91 -1.30 -19.55 6.51
C ASP A 91 -1.90 -18.19 6.25
N VAL A 92 -1.29 -17.15 6.84
CA VAL A 92 -1.63 -15.74 6.61
C VAL A 92 -0.39 -15.00 6.11
N VAL A 93 -0.59 -14.14 5.12
CA VAL A 93 0.48 -13.30 4.58
C VAL A 93 0.02 -11.85 4.46
N GLU A 94 0.90 -10.93 4.87
CA GLU A 94 0.77 -9.50 4.57
C GLU A 94 1.38 -9.22 3.20
N LEU A 95 0.59 -8.60 2.32
CA LEU A 95 0.95 -8.22 0.96
C LEU A 95 0.83 -6.71 0.79
N GLY A 96 1.67 -6.09 -0.02
CA GLY A 96 1.37 -4.76 -0.53
C GLY A 96 0.16 -4.82 -1.45
N ASN A 97 -0.70 -3.80 -1.37
CA ASN A 97 -1.94 -3.75 -2.16
C ASN A 97 -1.69 -3.75 -3.69
N THR A 98 -0.48 -3.45 -4.14
CA THR A 98 -0.06 -3.55 -5.55
C THR A 98 0.33 -4.97 -5.97
N GLU A 99 0.60 -5.85 -5.02
CA GLU A 99 1.10 -7.22 -5.25
C GLU A 99 0.01 -8.28 -5.16
N THR A 100 -1.07 -7.98 -4.45
CA THR A 100 -2.13 -8.94 -4.11
C THR A 100 -2.72 -9.61 -5.33
N MET A 101 -2.96 -8.87 -6.40
CA MET A 101 -3.57 -9.41 -7.63
C MET A 101 -2.75 -10.53 -8.28
N LYS A 102 -1.43 -10.48 -8.23
CA LYS A 102 -0.54 -11.57 -8.67
C LYS A 102 -0.90 -12.89 -7.99
N TYR A 103 -1.07 -12.87 -6.67
CA TYR A 103 -1.37 -14.07 -5.87
C TYR A 103 -2.82 -14.53 -6.00
N VAL A 104 -3.75 -13.62 -6.27
CA VAL A 104 -5.14 -13.95 -6.63
C VAL A 104 -5.17 -14.74 -7.94
N LEU A 105 -4.52 -14.23 -8.97
CA LEU A 105 -4.54 -14.82 -10.31
C LEU A 105 -3.78 -16.15 -10.40
N SER A 106 -2.73 -16.32 -9.58
CA SER A 106 -2.03 -17.61 -9.48
C SER A 106 -2.79 -18.67 -8.66
N GLY A 107 -3.95 -18.32 -8.07
CA GLY A 107 -4.71 -19.22 -7.20
C GLY A 107 -4.02 -19.51 -5.85
N ALA A 108 -3.08 -18.66 -5.45
CA ALA A 108 -2.34 -18.84 -4.21
C ALA A 108 -3.12 -18.43 -2.95
N LEU A 109 -4.21 -17.66 -3.11
CA LEU A 109 -5.02 -17.15 -2.01
C LEU A 109 -6.36 -17.87 -1.92
N ALA A 110 -6.90 -17.96 -0.70
CA ALA A 110 -8.24 -18.43 -0.44
C ALA A 110 -9.22 -17.24 -0.42
N PRO A 111 -10.44 -17.37 -0.96
CA PRO A 111 -11.45 -16.33 -0.82
C PRO A 111 -11.90 -16.21 0.63
N VAL A 112 -12.27 -15.00 1.03
CA VAL A 112 -12.78 -14.69 2.37
C VAL A 112 -14.21 -14.15 2.27
N ASP A 113 -15.01 -14.41 3.30
CA ASP A 113 -16.38 -13.91 3.37
C ASP A 113 -16.39 -12.52 4.01
N ARG A 114 -16.68 -11.49 3.19
CA ARG A 114 -16.75 -10.10 3.60
C ARG A 114 -17.71 -9.86 4.77
N THR A 115 -18.81 -10.60 4.82
CA THR A 115 -19.86 -10.40 5.84
C THR A 115 -19.43 -10.76 7.25
N THR A 116 -18.31 -11.43 7.39
CA THR A 116 -17.75 -11.84 8.70
C THR A 116 -16.89 -10.77 9.37
N PHE A 117 -16.60 -9.65 8.67
CA PHE A 117 -15.79 -8.54 9.21
C PHE A 117 -16.69 -7.42 9.71
N ASP A 118 -16.48 -6.99 10.94
CA ASP A 118 -17.34 -6.07 11.69
C ASP A 118 -17.33 -4.61 11.16
N ASN A 119 -16.36 -4.26 10.30
CA ASN A 119 -16.19 -2.94 9.72
C ASN A 119 -16.26 -2.91 8.18
N SER A 120 -16.60 -4.05 7.55
CA SER A 120 -16.51 -4.20 6.09
C SER A 120 -17.39 -3.25 5.28
N ASP A 121 -18.52 -2.78 5.84
CA ASP A 121 -19.42 -1.83 5.18
C ASP A 121 -18.80 -0.43 5.06
N SER A 122 -17.82 -0.13 5.88
CA SER A 122 -17.14 1.17 5.91
C SER A 122 -15.72 1.12 5.32
N TRP A 123 -15.28 0.01 4.75
CA TRP A 123 -13.95 -0.06 4.13
C TRP A 123 -13.76 1.01 3.05
N ILE A 124 -12.58 1.58 3.01
CA ILE A 124 -12.17 2.49 1.95
C ILE A 124 -12.26 1.75 0.63
N LYS A 125 -13.17 2.21 -0.24
CA LYS A 125 -13.51 1.50 -1.48
C LYS A 125 -12.29 1.18 -2.34
N ALA A 126 -11.35 2.10 -2.41
CA ALA A 126 -10.13 1.93 -3.19
C ALA A 126 -9.27 0.78 -2.66
N LEU A 127 -9.11 0.64 -1.34
CA LEU A 127 -8.40 -0.49 -0.73
C LEU A 127 -9.18 -1.80 -0.90
N ALA A 128 -10.50 -1.78 -0.70
CA ALA A 128 -11.32 -2.98 -0.89
C ALA A 128 -11.27 -3.50 -2.35
N ASN A 129 -11.12 -2.59 -3.33
CA ASN A 129 -11.01 -2.96 -4.74
C ASN A 129 -9.73 -3.75 -5.04
N THR A 130 -8.60 -3.48 -4.36
CA THR A 130 -7.36 -4.26 -4.54
C THR A 130 -7.50 -5.71 -4.09
N CYS A 131 -8.44 -5.95 -3.16
CA CYS A 131 -8.77 -7.28 -2.63
C CYS A 131 -9.86 -8.01 -3.42
N THR A 132 -10.53 -7.34 -4.38
CA THR A 132 -11.72 -7.88 -5.06
C THR A 132 -11.39 -8.29 -6.50
N TYR A 133 -11.69 -9.53 -6.85
CA TYR A 133 -11.58 -10.04 -8.21
C TYR A 133 -12.73 -11.01 -8.51
N GLN A 134 -13.42 -10.83 -9.65
CA GLN A 134 -14.58 -11.61 -10.06
C GLN A 134 -15.65 -11.72 -8.96
N ASP A 135 -16.01 -10.57 -8.38
CA ASP A 135 -17.01 -10.42 -7.31
C ASP A 135 -16.71 -11.21 -6.02
N LYS A 136 -15.48 -11.69 -5.86
CA LYS A 136 -15.00 -12.37 -4.66
C LYS A 136 -13.93 -11.55 -3.96
N LEU A 137 -13.94 -11.61 -2.64
CA LEU A 137 -12.90 -11.03 -1.80
C LEU A 137 -11.80 -12.06 -1.57
N TRP A 138 -10.54 -11.70 -1.83
CA TRP A 138 -9.36 -12.59 -1.73
C TRP A 138 -8.36 -12.17 -0.67
N CYS A 139 -8.54 -10.98 -0.13
CA CYS A 139 -7.76 -10.45 0.98
C CYS A 139 -8.62 -9.47 1.77
N VAL A 140 -8.09 -8.97 2.86
CA VAL A 140 -8.71 -7.96 3.70
C VAL A 140 -7.80 -6.75 3.75
N PRO A 141 -8.28 -5.53 3.42
CA PRO A 141 -7.49 -4.33 3.61
C PRO A 141 -7.04 -4.21 5.07
N TYR A 142 -5.77 -3.88 5.29
CA TYR A 142 -5.23 -3.81 6.64
C TYR A 142 -5.01 -2.36 7.04
N TYR A 143 -4.08 -1.65 6.42
CA TYR A 143 -3.88 -0.23 6.67
C TYR A 143 -3.50 0.50 5.38
N ALA A 144 -3.59 1.83 5.41
CA ALA A 144 -3.21 2.68 4.29
C ALA A 144 -2.05 3.61 4.64
N GLY A 145 -1.28 3.96 3.61
CA GLY A 145 -0.29 5.03 3.64
C GLY A 145 -0.56 6.02 2.52
N ALA A 146 -0.68 7.29 2.85
CA ALA A 146 -0.78 8.36 1.87
C ALA A 146 0.48 9.23 1.93
N ARG A 147 0.99 9.59 0.77
CA ARG A 147 2.15 10.47 0.69
C ARG A 147 1.73 11.92 0.78
N VAL A 148 2.49 12.68 1.55
CA VAL A 148 2.25 14.09 1.88
C VAL A 148 3.56 14.86 1.89
N ALA A 149 3.50 16.18 1.94
CA ALA A 149 4.68 16.99 2.24
C ALA A 149 5.02 16.90 3.72
N ILE A 150 6.26 16.54 4.03
CA ILE A 150 6.84 16.63 5.37
C ILE A 150 7.88 17.73 5.30
N TYR A 151 7.82 18.72 6.19
CA TYR A 151 8.64 19.91 6.09
C TYR A 151 9.11 20.44 7.43
N ASN A 152 10.23 21.12 7.42
CA ASN A 152 10.77 21.86 8.57
C ASN A 152 10.24 23.30 8.57
N SER A 153 9.25 23.60 9.40
CA SER A 153 8.60 24.92 9.50
C SER A 153 9.57 26.03 9.87
N ALA A 154 10.64 25.73 10.63
CA ALA A 154 11.66 26.72 10.95
C ALA A 154 12.50 27.11 9.72
N ALA A 155 12.81 26.18 8.83
CA ALA A 155 13.49 26.49 7.57
C ALA A 155 12.63 27.38 6.65
N PHE A 156 11.32 27.08 6.58
CA PHE A 156 10.36 27.91 5.83
C PHE A 156 10.25 29.30 6.45
N GLN A 157 10.08 29.42 7.78
CA GLN A 157 10.04 30.69 8.51
C GLN A 157 11.28 31.56 8.23
N GLN A 158 12.46 30.96 8.26
CA GLN A 158 13.71 31.67 8.00
C GLN A 158 13.82 32.19 6.58
N ALA A 159 13.31 31.43 5.60
CA ALA A 159 13.44 31.80 4.19
C ALA A 159 12.35 32.72 3.68
N THR A 160 11.12 32.53 4.14
CA THR A 160 9.93 33.17 3.59
C THR A 160 9.27 34.19 4.53
N GLY A 161 9.57 34.13 5.85
CA GLY A 161 8.88 34.87 6.89
C GLY A 161 7.59 34.21 7.40
N SER A 162 7.23 33.02 6.88
CA SER A 162 6.09 32.22 7.37
C SER A 162 6.54 30.80 7.70
N PRO A 163 6.07 30.21 8.80
CA PRO A 163 6.33 28.80 9.14
C PRO A 163 5.42 27.84 8.37
N ASP A 164 4.40 28.35 7.66
CA ASP A 164 3.39 27.53 7.00
C ASP A 164 3.89 26.99 5.66
N PHE A 165 3.44 25.79 5.33
CA PHE A 165 3.68 25.21 4.02
C PHE A 165 2.80 25.89 2.96
N PRO A 166 3.34 26.27 1.78
CA PRO A 166 2.58 26.94 0.74
C PRO A 166 1.40 26.10 0.22
N LYS A 167 0.28 26.78 -0.09
CA LYS A 167 -0.95 26.12 -0.53
C LYS A 167 -1.06 25.99 -2.05
N THR A 168 -0.26 26.73 -2.81
CA THR A 168 -0.19 26.64 -4.27
C THR A 168 1.20 26.20 -4.68
N GLU A 169 1.31 25.51 -5.81
CA GLU A 169 2.62 25.10 -6.32
C GLU A 169 3.50 26.31 -6.65
N GLY A 170 2.94 27.37 -7.21
CA GLY A 170 3.70 28.59 -7.51
C GLY A 170 4.33 29.21 -6.25
N ASP A 171 3.59 29.29 -5.15
CA ASP A 171 4.12 29.76 -3.87
C ASP A 171 5.14 28.79 -3.29
N LEU A 172 4.94 27.47 -3.45
CA LEU A 172 5.90 26.45 -3.02
C LEU A 172 7.22 26.62 -3.77
N LEU A 173 7.19 26.72 -5.09
CA LEU A 173 8.41 26.92 -5.90
C LEU A 173 9.14 28.19 -5.50
N ALA A 174 8.43 29.30 -5.28
CA ALA A 174 9.02 30.55 -4.81
C ALA A 174 9.66 30.41 -3.40
N ALA A 175 9.04 29.63 -2.50
CA ALA A 175 9.59 29.33 -1.19
C ALA A 175 10.86 28.45 -1.31
N LEU A 176 10.81 27.40 -2.13
CA LEU A 176 11.95 26.50 -2.34
C LEU A 176 13.14 27.24 -2.97
N ASP A 177 12.91 28.21 -3.89
CA ASP A 177 13.96 29.05 -4.45
C ASP A 177 14.64 29.89 -3.36
N LYS A 178 13.86 30.53 -2.46
CA LYS A 178 14.41 31.29 -1.32
C LYS A 178 15.19 30.40 -0.35
N ILE A 179 14.69 29.18 -0.08
CA ILE A 179 15.39 28.19 0.76
C ILE A 179 16.70 27.76 0.09
N SER A 180 16.69 27.52 -1.24
CA SER A 180 17.88 27.20 -2.00
C SER A 180 18.95 28.29 -1.92
N ASP A 181 18.53 29.56 -2.12
CA ASP A 181 19.44 30.72 -2.07
C ASP A 181 20.10 30.88 -0.69
N LYS A 182 19.37 30.66 0.37
CA LYS A 182 19.92 30.70 1.75
C LYS A 182 20.93 29.60 2.02
N ASN A 183 20.78 28.44 1.39
CA ASN A 183 21.62 27.27 1.60
C ASN A 183 22.59 27.00 0.44
N LYS A 184 22.81 27.97 -0.46
CA LYS A 184 23.63 27.81 -1.67
C LYS A 184 25.08 27.37 -1.43
N SER A 185 25.62 27.60 -0.24
CA SER A 185 26.95 27.13 0.16
C SER A 185 27.00 25.64 0.49
N ASP A 186 25.87 25.03 0.84
CA ASP A 186 25.74 23.60 1.11
C ASP A 186 25.22 22.88 -0.16
N ARG A 187 26.14 22.19 -0.84
CA ARG A 187 25.80 21.46 -2.08
C ARG A 187 25.03 20.16 -1.84
N THR A 188 24.88 19.75 -0.59
CA THR A 188 24.16 18.53 -0.20
C THR A 188 22.74 18.83 0.26
N PHE A 189 22.42 20.11 0.48
CA PHE A 189 21.13 20.53 1.01
C PHE A 189 20.05 20.60 -0.09
N SER A 190 18.96 19.86 0.10
CA SER A 190 17.80 19.83 -0.79
C SER A 190 16.66 20.68 -0.20
N PRO A 191 16.25 21.79 -0.82
CA PRO A 191 15.01 22.47 -0.44
C PRO A 191 13.80 21.56 -0.46
N LEU A 192 13.73 20.67 -1.46
CA LEU A 192 12.78 19.57 -1.57
C LEU A 192 13.57 18.31 -1.94
N TYR A 193 13.65 17.35 -1.01
CA TYR A 193 14.28 16.07 -1.27
C TYR A 193 13.32 15.16 -2.02
N LEU A 194 13.67 14.86 -3.28
CA LEU A 194 12.95 13.95 -4.17
C LEU A 194 13.97 12.99 -4.78
N PRO A 195 14.08 11.76 -4.30
CA PRO A 195 14.95 10.75 -4.92
C PRO A 195 14.63 10.57 -6.42
N GLY A 196 15.65 10.30 -7.24
CA GLY A 196 15.49 10.30 -8.70
C GLY A 196 14.45 9.31 -9.23
N PRO A 197 14.57 7.99 -8.94
CA PRO A 197 13.60 6.99 -9.39
C PRO A 197 12.32 6.90 -8.54
N TYR A 198 11.98 7.94 -7.77
CA TYR A 198 10.81 7.96 -6.89
C TYR A 198 9.50 7.98 -7.71
N TRP A 199 9.15 6.84 -8.27
CA TRP A 199 8.08 6.70 -9.22
C TRP A 199 6.69 6.98 -8.64
N TYR A 200 6.44 6.73 -7.35
CA TYR A 200 5.17 7.09 -6.71
C TYR A 200 4.94 8.61 -6.72
N ALA A 201 5.98 9.41 -6.47
CA ALA A 201 5.89 10.86 -6.59
C ALA A 201 5.72 11.29 -8.06
N ALA A 202 6.49 10.71 -8.98
CA ALA A 202 6.38 11.00 -10.41
C ALA A 202 4.96 10.72 -10.95
N MET A 203 4.37 9.59 -10.58
CA MET A 203 3.02 9.23 -11.02
C MET A 203 1.94 10.09 -10.37
N SER A 204 2.19 10.71 -9.22
CA SER A 204 1.31 11.74 -8.66
C SER A 204 1.21 12.97 -9.59
N TYR A 205 2.34 13.39 -10.16
CA TYR A 205 2.33 14.45 -11.17
C TYR A 205 1.68 14.00 -12.49
N VAL A 206 1.91 12.75 -12.92
CA VAL A 206 1.20 12.16 -14.07
C VAL A 206 -0.31 12.24 -13.86
N ALA A 207 -0.80 11.83 -12.71
CA ALA A 207 -2.22 11.90 -12.36
C ALA A 207 -2.75 13.35 -12.32
N ALA A 208 -1.98 14.31 -11.77
CA ALA A 208 -2.35 15.71 -11.72
C ALA A 208 -2.54 16.33 -13.12
N TYR A 209 -1.75 15.91 -14.09
CA TYR A 209 -1.92 16.31 -15.50
C TYR A 209 -3.02 15.52 -16.24
N GLY A 210 -3.68 14.56 -15.55
CA GLY A 210 -4.72 13.70 -16.14
C GLY A 210 -4.17 12.59 -17.04
N GLY A 211 -2.89 12.22 -16.84
CA GLY A 211 -2.26 11.03 -17.40
C GLY A 211 -2.50 9.78 -16.57
N SER A 212 -1.90 8.67 -16.97
CA SER A 212 -1.97 7.38 -16.26
C SER A 212 -0.80 6.47 -16.67
N ILE A 213 -0.55 5.44 -15.87
CA ILE A 213 0.48 4.42 -16.18
C ILE A 213 0.02 3.52 -17.32
N ALA A 214 -1.20 3.04 -17.23
CA ALA A 214 -1.82 2.19 -18.24
C ALA A 214 -3.34 2.38 -18.23
N LYS A 215 -3.99 1.98 -19.33
CA LYS A 215 -5.45 2.00 -19.51
C LYS A 215 -5.95 0.66 -19.99
N PHE A 216 -7.14 0.30 -19.53
CA PHE A 216 -7.88 -0.85 -20.02
C PHE A 216 -8.74 -0.41 -21.20
N ASP A 217 -8.61 -1.09 -22.33
CA ASP A 217 -9.32 -0.75 -23.55
C ASP A 217 -10.64 -1.54 -23.72
N SER A 218 -11.40 -1.18 -24.77
CA SER A 218 -12.66 -1.84 -25.10
C SER A 218 -12.51 -3.28 -25.64
N SER A 219 -11.31 -3.69 -26.03
CA SER A 219 -10.99 -5.07 -26.46
C SER A 219 -10.63 -5.98 -25.27
N GLY A 220 -10.58 -5.45 -24.07
CA GLY A 220 -10.28 -6.23 -22.86
C GLY A 220 -8.79 -6.35 -22.56
N ASN A 221 -7.96 -5.43 -23.07
CA ASN A 221 -6.52 -5.42 -22.86
C ASN A 221 -6.07 -4.14 -22.14
N TRP A 222 -5.00 -4.27 -21.36
CA TRP A 222 -4.27 -3.15 -20.78
C TRP A 222 -3.17 -2.70 -21.74
N HIS A 223 -2.97 -1.38 -21.81
CA HIS A 223 -1.90 -0.75 -22.60
C HIS A 223 -1.20 0.33 -21.78
N GLY A 224 0.13 0.40 -21.90
CA GLY A 224 0.93 1.48 -21.35
C GLY A 224 0.50 2.85 -21.92
N THR A 225 0.52 3.87 -21.07
CA THR A 225 0.11 5.25 -21.45
C THR A 225 1.04 6.32 -20.90
N LEU A 226 2.26 5.93 -20.54
CA LEU A 226 3.29 6.88 -20.09
C LEU A 226 3.76 7.78 -21.24
N HIS A 227 3.64 7.33 -22.50
CA HIS A 227 3.95 8.09 -23.70
C HIS A 227 2.82 9.06 -24.14
N ASP A 228 1.63 8.99 -23.53
CA ASP A 228 0.58 9.98 -23.77
C ASP A 228 1.06 11.38 -23.36
N ALA A 229 0.65 12.41 -24.13
CA ALA A 229 1.09 13.79 -23.91
C ALA A 229 0.92 14.30 -22.47
N LYS A 230 -0.20 13.95 -21.82
CA LYS A 230 -0.48 14.30 -20.41
C LYS A 230 0.47 13.60 -19.44
N SER A 231 0.76 12.33 -19.67
CA SER A 231 1.70 11.56 -18.85
C SER A 231 3.12 12.11 -19.00
N GLN A 232 3.55 12.44 -20.22
CA GLN A 232 4.85 13.07 -20.48
C GLN A 232 4.97 14.43 -19.81
N GLN A 233 3.90 15.24 -19.78
CA GLN A 233 3.89 16.52 -19.06
C GLN A 233 4.16 16.34 -17.58
N GLY A 234 3.47 15.39 -16.93
CA GLY A 234 3.68 15.08 -15.51
C GLY A 234 5.08 14.53 -15.21
N ILE A 235 5.59 13.65 -16.06
CA ILE A 235 6.96 13.10 -15.94
C ILE A 235 8.01 14.21 -16.10
N SER A 236 7.85 15.10 -17.10
CA SER A 236 8.75 16.22 -17.31
C SER A 236 8.76 17.15 -16.11
N HIS A 237 7.58 17.50 -15.60
CA HIS A 237 7.44 18.36 -14.42
C HIS A 237 8.17 17.77 -13.19
N PHE A 238 7.93 16.49 -12.90
CA PHE A 238 8.64 15.80 -11.82
C PHE A 238 10.16 15.83 -12.02
N ALA A 239 10.63 15.51 -13.22
CA ALA A 239 12.06 15.51 -13.53
C ALA A 239 12.72 16.89 -13.34
N ASP A 240 12.00 17.97 -13.69
CA ASP A 240 12.47 19.33 -13.50
C ASP A 240 12.54 19.73 -12.03
N LEU A 241 11.58 19.31 -11.19
CA LEU A 241 11.63 19.49 -9.74
C LEU A 241 12.83 18.77 -9.14
N VAL A 242 13.07 17.51 -9.54
CA VAL A 242 14.22 16.73 -9.08
C VAL A 242 15.53 17.44 -9.46
N ARG A 243 15.70 17.83 -10.72
CA ARG A 243 16.93 18.51 -11.19
C ARG A 243 17.18 19.82 -10.44
N LYS A 244 16.13 20.57 -10.16
CA LYS A 244 16.26 21.90 -9.54
C LYS A 244 16.50 21.82 -8.04
N TYR A 245 15.78 21.00 -7.33
CA TYR A 245 15.70 21.06 -5.86
C TYR A 245 16.35 19.90 -5.13
N ASN A 246 16.45 18.70 -5.75
CA ASN A 246 17.09 17.58 -5.10
C ASN A 246 18.61 17.63 -5.25
N LYS A 247 19.32 17.45 -4.14
CA LYS A 247 20.79 17.32 -4.09
C LYS A 247 21.21 15.94 -3.58
N GLY A 248 20.25 15.09 -3.27
CA GLY A 248 20.49 13.69 -2.88
C GLY A 248 20.82 12.80 -4.07
N ASP A 249 21.08 11.53 -3.78
CA ASP A 249 21.43 10.53 -4.78
C ASP A 249 20.26 10.32 -5.79
N LEU A 250 20.55 10.57 -7.07
CA LEU A 250 19.60 10.40 -8.17
C LEU A 250 19.37 8.94 -8.57
N THR A 251 20.07 7.99 -7.94
CA THR A 251 19.92 6.55 -8.23
C THR A 251 19.02 5.83 -7.23
N GLN A 252 18.70 6.48 -6.11
CA GLN A 252 17.86 5.91 -5.07
C GLN A 252 16.36 6.14 -5.37
N ASN A 253 15.56 5.12 -5.05
CA ASN A 253 14.11 5.24 -4.98
C ASN A 253 13.67 5.76 -3.60
N GLU A 254 12.36 5.80 -3.32
CA GLU A 254 11.81 6.10 -1.99
C GLU A 254 12.41 5.16 -0.93
N GLN A 255 13.33 5.68 -0.15
CA GLN A 255 13.97 4.92 0.92
C GLN A 255 14.59 5.87 1.96
N ASN A 256 14.14 5.76 3.22
CA ASN A 256 14.69 6.48 4.37
C ASN A 256 14.85 8.00 4.16
N GLN A 257 13.97 8.63 3.39
CA GLN A 257 14.05 10.06 3.09
C GLN A 257 13.93 10.95 4.33
N TYR A 258 13.31 10.46 5.41
CA TYR A 258 13.30 11.12 6.71
C TYR A 258 14.71 11.36 7.27
N GLU A 259 15.69 10.49 6.94
CA GLU A 259 17.07 10.66 7.39
C GLU A 259 17.72 11.90 6.77
N ALA A 260 17.39 12.27 5.53
CA ALA A 260 17.92 13.46 4.89
C ALA A 260 17.52 14.72 5.69
N MET A 261 16.28 14.80 6.16
CA MET A 261 15.82 15.90 7.02
C MET A 261 16.43 15.82 8.41
N ALA A 262 16.46 14.66 9.03
CA ALA A 262 17.04 14.46 10.36
C ALA A 262 18.52 14.86 10.42
N ARG A 263 19.27 14.67 9.34
CA ARG A 263 20.69 15.06 9.22
C ARG A 263 20.88 16.53 8.78
N GLY A 264 19.79 17.30 8.61
CA GLY A 264 19.87 18.70 8.20
C GLY A 264 20.13 18.89 6.69
N HIS A 265 19.96 17.86 5.85
CA HIS A 265 20.18 17.93 4.41
C HIS A 265 18.91 18.17 3.59
N ALA A 266 17.74 18.32 4.23
CA ALA A 266 16.49 18.63 3.55
C ALA A 266 15.61 19.59 4.34
N ALA A 267 14.99 20.58 3.66
CA ALA A 267 13.95 21.42 4.25
C ALA A 267 12.56 20.78 4.15
N SER A 268 12.33 20.01 3.12
CA SER A 268 11.08 19.26 2.91
C SER A 268 11.33 18.00 2.09
N PHE A 269 10.42 17.04 2.18
CA PHE A 269 10.36 15.88 1.31
C PHE A 269 8.90 15.44 1.11
N TYR A 270 8.64 14.66 0.08
CA TYR A 270 7.36 14.01 -0.16
C TYR A 270 7.46 12.54 0.25
N GLY A 271 6.65 12.11 1.21
CA GLY A 271 6.73 10.77 1.80
C GLY A 271 5.48 10.38 2.55
N ASN A 272 5.46 9.19 3.12
CA ASN A 272 4.34 8.72 3.93
C ASN A 272 4.20 9.58 5.20
N GLY A 273 2.97 9.93 5.57
CA GLY A 273 2.71 10.84 6.69
C GLY A 273 3.36 10.41 8.01
N TYR A 274 3.47 9.10 8.27
CA TYR A 274 4.12 8.56 9.47
C TYR A 274 5.63 8.82 9.51
N GLU A 275 6.29 9.10 8.38
CA GLU A 275 7.72 9.41 8.34
C GLU A 275 8.07 10.71 9.10
N ALA A 276 7.10 11.59 9.32
CA ALA A 276 7.30 12.75 10.18
C ALA A 276 7.72 12.37 11.60
N ALA A 277 7.15 11.29 12.14
CA ALA A 277 7.58 10.74 13.43
C ALA A 277 8.99 10.14 13.36
N SER A 278 9.37 9.54 12.24
CA SER A 278 10.70 8.97 12.03
C SER A 278 11.80 10.05 11.99
N VAL A 279 11.49 11.25 11.46
CA VAL A 279 12.46 12.37 11.45
C VAL A 279 12.93 12.73 12.87
N VAL A 280 12.05 12.61 13.88
CA VAL A 280 12.32 13.00 15.26
C VAL A 280 12.53 11.82 16.21
N ALA A 281 12.54 10.59 15.67
CA ALA A 281 12.60 9.37 16.48
C ALA A 281 13.95 9.23 17.21
N PRO A 282 13.96 8.77 18.47
CA PRO A 282 15.19 8.51 19.21
C PRO A 282 16.07 7.47 18.48
N GLY A 283 17.35 7.79 18.32
CA GLY A 283 18.37 6.89 17.76
C GLY A 283 18.50 6.89 16.23
N THR A 284 17.44 7.24 15.50
CA THR A 284 17.46 7.29 14.01
C THR A 284 17.18 8.69 13.47
N GLY A 285 16.46 9.52 14.20
CA GLY A 285 16.09 10.88 13.85
C GLY A 285 16.80 11.94 14.70
N ASP A 286 16.35 13.18 14.58
CA ASP A 286 16.79 14.32 15.38
C ASP A 286 15.63 14.87 16.23
N ALA A 287 15.65 14.56 17.54
CA ALA A 287 14.61 15.00 18.48
C ALA A 287 14.52 16.52 18.62
N SER A 288 15.56 17.28 18.26
CA SER A 288 15.55 18.76 18.31
C SER A 288 14.59 19.36 17.29
N LEU A 289 14.22 18.61 16.25
CA LEU A 289 13.28 19.03 15.21
C LEU A 289 11.79 18.83 15.59
N LYS A 290 11.49 18.29 16.78
CA LYS A 290 10.13 17.89 17.18
C LYS A 290 9.09 19.01 17.01
N ASP A 291 9.44 20.25 17.33
CA ASP A 291 8.51 21.37 17.24
C ASP A 291 8.42 21.97 15.83
N SER A 292 9.39 21.71 14.97
CA SER A 292 9.50 22.27 13.62
C SER A 292 9.07 21.32 12.49
N VAL A 293 9.12 20.01 12.71
CA VAL A 293 8.63 19.03 11.69
C VAL A 293 7.10 19.05 11.65
N LYS A 294 6.56 19.31 10.48
CA LYS A 294 5.12 19.42 10.21
C LYS A 294 4.77 18.61 8.97
N VAL A 295 3.48 18.31 8.83
CA VAL A 295 2.88 17.61 7.69
C VAL A 295 1.92 18.56 7.00
N ALA A 296 1.93 18.54 5.67
CA ALA A 296 1.05 19.36 4.85
C ALA A 296 0.62 18.60 3.57
N THR A 297 -0.48 19.05 2.98
CA THR A 297 -0.85 18.60 1.64
C THR A 297 0.14 19.16 0.62
N MET A 298 0.68 18.31 -0.26
CA MET A 298 1.49 18.78 -1.39
C MET A 298 0.58 19.48 -2.41
N PRO A 299 0.85 20.72 -2.80
CA PRO A 299 0.07 21.39 -3.85
C PRO A 299 0.44 20.83 -5.22
N GLY A 300 -0.55 20.68 -6.08
CA GLY A 300 -0.37 20.28 -7.46
C GLY A 300 -0.33 21.45 -8.44
N PRO A 301 0.03 21.18 -9.71
CA PRO A 301 0.23 22.22 -10.74
C PRO A 301 -1.06 22.92 -11.19
N ASP A 302 -2.23 22.33 -10.93
CA ASP A 302 -3.54 22.85 -11.31
C ASP A 302 -4.24 23.67 -10.21
N GLY A 303 -3.52 23.98 -9.12
CA GLY A 303 -4.04 24.69 -7.95
C GLY A 303 -4.84 23.81 -6.99
N LYS A 304 -4.92 22.50 -7.23
CA LYS A 304 -5.50 21.50 -6.34
C LYS A 304 -4.40 20.77 -5.56
N PRO A 305 -4.76 20.02 -4.53
CA PRO A 305 -3.84 19.04 -3.94
C PRO A 305 -3.26 18.09 -4.99
N LEU A 306 -1.96 17.79 -4.88
CA LEU A 306 -1.34 16.77 -5.71
C LEU A 306 -2.01 15.42 -5.43
N PRO A 307 -2.56 14.71 -6.43
CA PRO A 307 -3.10 13.38 -6.23
C PRO A 307 -2.06 12.47 -5.59
N THR A 308 -2.39 11.86 -4.46
CA THR A 308 -1.42 11.00 -3.77
C THR A 308 -1.58 9.54 -4.16
N PHE A 309 -0.49 8.79 -4.12
CA PHE A 309 -0.58 7.34 -4.15
C PHE A 309 -1.06 6.85 -2.77
N ILE A 310 -2.12 6.05 -2.77
CA ILE A 310 -2.50 5.27 -1.60
C ILE A 310 -1.85 3.90 -1.71
N GLY A 311 -0.78 3.75 -0.95
CA GLY A 311 -0.20 2.47 -0.64
C GLY A 311 -0.90 1.84 0.55
N GLY A 312 -0.47 0.66 0.93
CA GLY A 312 -0.99 -0.03 2.10
C GLY A 312 -0.75 -1.51 2.02
N SER A 313 -1.26 -2.19 3.02
CA SER A 313 -1.16 -3.63 3.13
C SER A 313 -2.52 -4.28 3.12
N ASP A 314 -2.53 -5.49 2.58
CA ASP A 314 -3.63 -6.44 2.63
C ASP A 314 -3.20 -7.65 3.46
N LEU A 315 -4.12 -8.25 4.19
CA LEU A 315 -3.93 -9.57 4.81
C LEU A 315 -4.70 -10.63 4.01
N ALA A 316 -4.00 -11.68 3.62
CA ALA A 316 -4.58 -12.77 2.84
C ALA A 316 -4.33 -14.12 3.49
N VAL A 317 -5.28 -15.04 3.31
CA VAL A 317 -5.14 -16.45 3.69
C VAL A 317 -4.66 -17.23 2.47
N THR A 318 -3.64 -18.07 2.62
CA THR A 318 -3.15 -18.87 1.50
C THR A 318 -4.07 -20.06 1.20
N ALA A 319 -4.28 -20.38 -0.07
CA ALA A 319 -5.23 -21.39 -0.53
C ALA A 319 -4.89 -22.81 -0.04
N LYS A 320 -3.60 -23.10 0.19
CA LYS A 320 -3.13 -24.41 0.66
C LYS A 320 -2.93 -24.50 2.17
N SER A 321 -3.37 -23.48 2.93
CA SER A 321 -3.33 -23.55 4.39
C SER A 321 -4.12 -24.74 4.90
N PRO A 322 -3.55 -25.57 5.78
CA PRO A 322 -4.30 -26.63 6.49
C PRO A 322 -5.27 -26.06 7.54
N SER A 323 -5.16 -24.77 7.86
CA SER A 323 -5.87 -24.10 8.96
C SER A 323 -6.66 -22.86 8.47
N VAL A 324 -7.25 -22.90 7.26
CA VAL A 324 -7.94 -21.74 6.64
C VAL A 324 -8.92 -21.04 7.58
N ALA A 325 -9.73 -21.79 8.33
CA ALA A 325 -10.72 -21.20 9.24
C ALA A 325 -10.06 -20.44 10.40
N LEU A 326 -9.01 -21.00 11.01
CA LEU A 326 -8.25 -20.35 12.08
C LEU A 326 -7.48 -19.14 11.56
N ALA A 327 -6.88 -19.26 10.37
CA ALA A 327 -6.17 -18.19 9.70
C ALA A 327 -7.11 -17.00 9.38
N ALA A 328 -8.30 -17.28 8.82
CA ALA A 328 -9.31 -16.26 8.54
C ALA A 328 -9.81 -15.57 9.82
N ASP A 329 -9.93 -16.32 10.92
CA ASP A 329 -10.37 -15.73 12.19
C ASP A 329 -9.27 -14.84 12.81
N TRP A 330 -8.00 -15.23 12.69
CA TRP A 330 -6.90 -14.36 13.09
C TRP A 330 -6.89 -13.05 12.27
N VAL A 331 -7.05 -13.13 10.94
CA VAL A 331 -7.17 -11.94 10.08
C VAL A 331 -8.33 -11.07 10.54
N ARG A 332 -9.49 -11.66 10.85
CA ARG A 332 -10.68 -10.93 11.33
C ARG A 332 -10.41 -10.18 12.64
N MET A 333 -9.68 -10.78 13.58
CA MET A 333 -9.28 -10.13 14.84
C MET A 333 -8.30 -8.99 14.57
N PHE A 334 -7.34 -9.22 13.66
CA PHE A 334 -6.27 -8.28 13.37
C PHE A 334 -6.74 -7.05 12.58
N THR A 335 -7.83 -7.17 11.79
CA THR A 335 -8.46 -6.08 11.02
C THR A 335 -9.82 -5.63 11.58
N SER A 336 -10.14 -6.02 12.81
CA SER A 336 -11.40 -5.62 13.48
C SER A 336 -11.45 -4.12 13.73
N THR A 337 -12.65 -3.57 13.93
CA THR A 337 -12.86 -2.17 14.33
C THR A 337 -11.95 -1.76 15.49
N LYS A 338 -11.77 -2.63 16.50
CA LYS A 338 -10.88 -2.39 17.64
C LYS A 338 -9.41 -2.30 17.22
N SER A 339 -8.98 -3.13 16.29
CA SER A 339 -7.61 -3.14 15.77
C SER A 339 -7.34 -1.91 14.91
N GLU A 340 -8.28 -1.56 14.05
CA GLU A 340 -8.20 -0.37 13.19
C GLU A 340 -8.20 0.93 14.01
N GLN A 341 -8.94 0.96 15.13
CA GLN A 341 -8.86 2.08 16.07
C GLN A 341 -7.46 2.20 16.70
N ALA A 342 -6.85 1.07 17.06
CA ALA A 342 -5.49 1.09 17.62
C ALA A 342 -4.43 1.59 16.60
N LEU A 343 -4.63 1.34 15.31
CA LEU A 343 -3.82 1.94 14.23
C LEU A 343 -4.06 3.45 14.13
N ALA A 344 -5.32 3.87 14.10
CA ALA A 344 -5.69 5.29 14.05
C ALA A 344 -5.16 6.09 15.25
N ASP A 345 -5.12 5.51 16.44
CA ASP A 345 -4.55 6.12 17.63
C ASP A 345 -3.03 6.36 17.53
N LYS A 346 -2.36 5.61 16.65
CA LYS A 346 -0.93 5.75 16.31
C LYS A 346 -0.68 6.54 15.01
N ASP A 347 -1.69 7.26 14.51
CA ASP A 347 -1.63 8.08 13.28
C ASP A 347 -1.43 7.27 11.99
N ILE A 348 -1.71 5.96 12.03
CA ILE A 348 -1.75 5.12 10.83
C ILE A 348 -3.15 5.18 10.23
N LEU A 349 -3.24 5.36 8.90
CA LEU A 349 -4.53 5.40 8.22
C LEU A 349 -5.20 4.01 8.26
N PRO A 350 -6.38 3.88 8.87
CA PRO A 350 -7.08 2.61 8.97
C PRO A 350 -7.71 2.21 7.62
N ASN A 351 -8.14 0.95 7.53
CA ASN A 351 -8.78 0.41 6.33
C ASN A 351 -10.20 0.94 6.06
N ASN A 352 -10.79 1.71 6.97
CA ASN A 352 -12.20 2.07 6.91
C ASN A 352 -12.46 3.54 7.26
N LEU A 353 -13.60 4.06 6.77
CA LEU A 353 -13.96 5.48 6.88
C LEU A 353 -14.33 5.91 8.30
N ASN A 354 -14.85 5.00 9.15
CA ASN A 354 -15.27 5.34 10.51
C ASN A 354 -14.09 5.76 11.37
N GLN A 355 -12.98 5.04 11.32
CA GLN A 355 -11.74 5.36 12.01
C GLN A 355 -10.89 6.41 11.26
N LEU A 356 -11.05 6.54 9.92
CA LEU A 356 -10.33 7.54 9.12
C LEU A 356 -10.88 8.97 9.37
N ASN A 357 -12.20 9.14 9.48
CA ASN A 357 -12.81 10.46 9.55
C ASN A 357 -12.31 11.33 10.72
N PRO A 358 -12.09 10.84 11.95
CA PRO A 358 -11.49 11.62 13.02
C PRO A 358 -10.08 12.13 12.69
N LEU A 359 -9.28 11.37 11.91
CA LEU A 359 -7.92 11.72 11.53
C LEU A 359 -7.85 12.92 10.58
N LYS A 360 -8.93 13.24 9.86
CA LYS A 360 -9.04 14.41 8.97
C LYS A 360 -8.90 15.74 9.69
N ASN A 361 -9.15 15.77 10.99
CA ASN A 361 -9.07 16.98 11.83
C ASN A 361 -7.82 17.01 12.73
N LYS A 362 -6.96 15.99 12.68
CA LYS A 362 -5.77 15.89 13.51
C LYS A 362 -4.57 16.45 12.74
N PRO A 363 -3.82 17.44 13.28
CA PRO A 363 -2.73 18.10 12.53
C PRO A 363 -1.69 17.17 11.91
N THR A 364 -1.40 16.03 12.55
CA THR A 364 -0.40 15.04 12.10
C THR A 364 -0.90 14.17 10.95
N THR A 365 -2.20 13.99 10.79
CA THR A 365 -2.79 13.05 9.83
C THR A 365 -3.74 13.69 8.83
N ALA A 366 -4.20 14.93 9.08
CA ALA A 366 -5.20 15.61 8.25
C ALA A 366 -4.84 15.63 6.76
N ALA A 367 -3.58 15.94 6.44
CA ALA A 367 -3.11 15.97 5.05
C ALA A 367 -3.28 14.61 4.36
N ALA A 368 -2.84 13.54 5.03
CA ALA A 368 -2.93 12.17 4.51
C ALA A 368 -4.40 11.68 4.44
N ALA A 369 -5.17 11.87 5.51
CA ALA A 369 -6.55 11.41 5.59
C ALA A 369 -7.48 12.14 4.58
N ASN A 370 -7.23 13.43 4.32
CA ASN A 370 -7.98 14.20 3.33
C ASN A 370 -7.57 13.91 1.89
N ALA A 371 -6.38 13.38 1.65
CA ALA A 371 -5.91 13.02 0.31
C ALA A 371 -6.50 11.69 -0.21
N VAL A 372 -7.08 10.86 0.66
CA VAL A 372 -7.62 9.53 0.30
C VAL A 372 -8.65 9.58 -0.84
N PRO A 373 -9.61 10.53 -0.91
CA PRO A 373 -10.62 10.56 -1.98
C PRO A 373 -10.06 10.81 -3.39
N ASP A 374 -8.96 11.56 -3.50
CA ASP A 374 -8.33 11.96 -4.77
C ASP A 374 -7.08 11.12 -5.09
N ALA A 375 -6.94 9.99 -4.44
CA ALA A 375 -5.79 9.12 -4.59
C ALA A 375 -5.76 8.41 -5.94
N TRP A 376 -4.56 8.19 -6.47
CA TRP A 376 -4.35 7.30 -7.60
C TRP A 376 -3.81 5.94 -7.14
N PHE A 377 -4.01 4.93 -7.98
CA PHE A 377 -3.62 3.54 -7.74
C PHE A 377 -2.87 2.98 -8.93
N THR A 378 -2.10 1.94 -8.69
CA THR A 378 -1.48 1.16 -9.76
C THR A 378 -2.53 0.43 -10.59
N PRO A 379 -2.25 0.10 -11.86
CA PRO A 379 -3.14 -0.69 -12.69
C PRO A 379 -3.47 -2.04 -12.03
N LEU A 380 -4.75 -2.38 -11.93
CA LEU A 380 -5.21 -3.70 -11.46
C LEU A 380 -5.09 -4.74 -12.59
N ALA A 381 -3.95 -4.79 -13.24
CA ALA A 381 -3.68 -5.62 -14.40
C ALA A 381 -3.02 -6.95 -13.99
N PRO A 382 -3.29 -8.04 -14.70
CA PRO A 382 -2.74 -9.37 -14.39
C PRO A 382 -1.20 -9.38 -14.29
N GLY A 383 -0.54 -8.65 -15.18
CA GLY A 383 0.92 -8.61 -15.26
C GLY A 383 1.57 -7.45 -14.50
N TRP A 384 0.80 -6.67 -13.70
CA TRP A 384 1.36 -5.53 -13.00
C TRP A 384 2.55 -5.90 -12.10
N GLY A 385 2.47 -7.01 -11.38
CA GLY A 385 3.58 -7.49 -10.55
C GLY A 385 4.89 -7.72 -11.31
N ALA A 386 4.81 -8.15 -12.59
CA ALA A 386 5.99 -8.28 -13.44
C ALA A 386 6.55 -6.91 -13.87
N VAL A 387 5.69 -5.91 -14.13
CA VAL A 387 6.09 -4.53 -14.44
C VAL A 387 6.87 -3.92 -13.26
N GLU A 388 6.37 -4.06 -12.03
CA GLU A 388 7.07 -3.60 -10.83
C GLU A 388 8.39 -4.35 -10.59
N LYS A 389 8.37 -5.67 -10.69
CA LYS A 389 9.57 -6.52 -10.49
C LYS A 389 10.70 -6.16 -11.45
N GLN A 390 10.38 -5.82 -12.70
CA GLN A 390 11.35 -5.37 -13.70
C GLN A 390 11.76 -3.90 -13.56
N LYS A 391 11.18 -3.17 -12.58
CA LYS A 391 11.51 -1.77 -12.28
C LYS A 391 11.38 -0.82 -13.48
N ILE A 392 10.44 -1.11 -14.39
CA ILE A 392 10.30 -0.37 -15.67
C ILE A 392 10.16 1.13 -15.43
N ILE A 393 9.29 1.56 -14.51
CA ILE A 393 9.06 3.00 -14.25
C ILE A 393 10.25 3.64 -13.51
N PRO A 394 10.80 3.06 -12.43
CA PRO A 394 12.04 3.58 -11.82
C PRO A 394 13.20 3.73 -12.81
N ASP A 395 13.41 2.74 -13.67
CA ASP A 395 14.50 2.76 -14.66
C ASP A 395 14.26 3.79 -15.77
N MET A 396 13.02 3.99 -16.19
CA MET A 396 12.62 5.07 -17.11
C MET A 396 12.96 6.44 -16.51
N LEU A 397 12.60 6.70 -15.25
CA LEU A 397 12.89 7.97 -14.57
C LEU A 397 14.39 8.18 -14.41
N ALA A 398 15.13 7.13 -14.00
CA ALA A 398 16.59 7.19 -13.90
C ALA A 398 17.25 7.51 -15.26
N ALA A 399 16.75 6.96 -16.35
CA ALA A 399 17.23 7.25 -17.69
C ALA A 399 16.97 8.73 -18.10
N ILE A 400 15.78 9.25 -17.78
CA ILE A 400 15.43 10.66 -18.04
C ILE A 400 16.36 11.60 -17.25
N LEU A 401 16.61 11.32 -16.00
CA LEU A 401 17.50 12.12 -15.16
C LEU A 401 18.96 12.08 -15.61
N LYS A 402 19.36 10.99 -16.28
CA LYS A 402 20.67 10.85 -16.94
C LYS A 402 20.74 11.46 -18.35
N GLY A 403 19.66 12.08 -18.83
CA GLY A 403 19.64 12.84 -20.10
C GLY A 403 18.92 12.17 -21.28
N LYS A 404 18.29 11.00 -21.10
CA LYS A 404 17.42 10.43 -22.12
C LYS A 404 16.17 11.35 -22.28
N SER A 405 15.70 11.55 -23.50
CA SER A 405 14.49 12.35 -23.71
C SER A 405 13.28 11.68 -23.08
N VAL A 406 12.34 12.48 -22.56
CA VAL A 406 11.08 11.97 -21.99
C VAL A 406 10.31 11.18 -23.03
N ASP A 407 10.24 11.68 -24.28
CA ASP A 407 9.59 11.01 -25.40
C ASP A 407 10.11 9.57 -25.60
N GLN A 408 11.42 9.42 -25.78
CA GLN A 408 12.00 8.08 -26.03
C GLN A 408 11.92 7.17 -24.78
N ALA A 409 12.09 7.73 -23.56
CA ALA A 409 12.05 6.95 -22.35
C ALA A 409 10.65 6.40 -22.07
N THR A 410 9.61 7.23 -22.25
CA THR A 410 8.22 6.82 -22.05
C THR A 410 7.75 5.84 -23.12
N LYS A 411 8.17 6.01 -24.38
CA LYS A 411 7.90 5.07 -25.47
C LYS A 411 8.48 3.68 -25.17
N ASP A 412 9.73 3.63 -24.72
CA ASP A 412 10.37 2.36 -24.37
C ASP A 412 9.70 1.71 -23.16
N ALA A 413 9.28 2.52 -22.18
CA ALA A 413 8.57 2.04 -21.00
C ALA A 413 7.20 1.44 -21.36
N ASP A 414 6.40 2.11 -22.20
CA ASP A 414 5.11 1.58 -22.66
C ASP A 414 5.30 0.27 -23.43
N ALA A 415 6.29 0.18 -24.32
CA ALA A 415 6.59 -1.05 -25.04
C ALA A 415 6.94 -2.21 -24.09
N ALA A 416 7.67 -1.93 -23.00
CA ALA A 416 8.00 -2.94 -21.99
C ALA A 416 6.79 -3.31 -21.13
N ILE A 417 5.94 -2.33 -20.76
CA ILE A 417 4.69 -2.55 -20.03
C ILE A 417 3.77 -3.46 -20.87
N ASP A 418 3.56 -3.15 -22.13
CA ASP A 418 2.65 -3.88 -23.02
C ASP A 418 3.02 -5.36 -23.18
N GLN A 419 4.32 -5.69 -23.12
CA GLN A 419 4.79 -7.08 -23.15
C GLN A 419 4.41 -7.89 -21.89
N LEU A 420 4.16 -7.24 -20.78
CA LEU A 420 3.99 -7.89 -19.48
C LEU A 420 2.57 -7.78 -18.95
N ILE A 421 1.95 -6.61 -19.12
CA ILE A 421 0.81 -6.18 -18.32
C ILE A 421 -0.45 -7.05 -18.43
N ASN A 422 -0.61 -7.74 -19.57
CA ASN A 422 -1.75 -8.63 -19.82
C ASN A 422 -1.47 -10.11 -19.49
N SER A 423 -0.25 -10.46 -19.15
CA SER A 423 0.13 -11.84 -18.82
C SER A 423 0.12 -12.04 -17.31
N PRO A 424 -0.50 -13.09 -16.77
CA PRO A 424 -0.38 -13.43 -15.36
C PRO A 424 1.10 -13.61 -14.98
N SER A 425 1.55 -12.90 -13.94
CA SER A 425 2.95 -12.92 -13.47
C SER A 425 3.19 -14.02 -12.43
#